data_f4a63768d780ea78a6c259b7160b1d25
#
_entry.id   f4a63768d780ea78a6c259b7160b1d25
#
_cell.length_a   1.000
_cell.length_b   1.000
_cell.length_c   1.000
_cell.angle_alpha   90.00
_cell.angle_beta   90.00
_cell.angle_gamma   90.00
#
_symmetry.space_group_name_H-M   'P 1'
#
loop_
_entity.id
_entity.type
_entity.pdbx_description
1 polymer ?
#
loop_
_entity_poly.entity_id
_entity_poly.type
_entity_poly.pdbx_seq_one_letter_code
_entity_poly.pdbx_strand_id
1 'polypeptide(L)'
;KRQGLGRKLESLRWGFVPNWYRTVNAGPLLINARSETIAQKPAFANASRERRCLIPCSGFYEWSKDLEGNKTPWFIKRNDDAPLVFGGVWQEWVMKVR
;
A
#
# COMPACT_ATOMS: atom_id res chain seq x y z
N LYS A 1 15.26 11.93 4.67
CA LYS A 1 14.59 12.87 5.52
C LYS A 1 14.41 14.24 4.88
N ARG A 2 13.27 14.82 5.05
CA ARG A 2 12.97 16.07 4.42
C ARG A 2 13.23 17.21 5.34
N GLN A 3 14.13 18.05 4.98
CA GLN A 3 14.50 19.14 5.84
C GLN A 3 13.56 20.31 5.69
N GLY A 4 13.07 20.81 6.81
CA GLY A 4 12.22 21.97 6.82
C GLY A 4 10.85 21.75 6.24
N LEU A 5 10.53 20.51 5.87
CA LEU A 5 9.22 20.19 5.32
C LEU A 5 8.41 19.42 6.33
N GLY A 6 7.21 19.83 6.57
CA GLY A 6 6.30 19.07 7.38
C GLY A 6 5.70 17.92 6.63
N ARG A 7 4.69 17.32 7.22
CA ARG A 7 3.95 16.27 6.56
C ARG A 7 2.93 16.88 5.63
N LYS A 8 2.62 16.13 4.58
CA LYS A 8 1.71 16.60 3.57
C LYS A 8 0.73 15.48 3.27
N LEU A 9 -0.54 15.81 3.20
CA LEU A 9 -1.57 14.86 2.85
C LEU A 9 -1.80 14.91 1.35
N GLU A 10 -1.73 13.73 0.72
CA GLU A 10 -1.91 13.64 -0.72
C GLU A 10 -2.87 12.53 -1.05
N SER A 11 -3.62 12.73 -2.13
CA SER A 11 -4.51 11.71 -2.64
C SER A 11 -3.78 10.93 -3.72
N LEU A 12 -3.65 9.63 -3.53
CA LEU A 12 -2.94 8.77 -4.46
C LEU A 12 -3.81 7.58 -4.83
N ARG A 13 -3.49 6.99 -5.96
CA ARG A 13 -4.17 5.79 -6.40
C ARG A 13 -3.68 4.61 -5.57
N TRP A 14 -4.57 3.73 -5.16
CA TRP A 14 -4.20 2.50 -4.48
C TRP A 14 -3.78 1.48 -5.53
N GLY A 15 -2.57 0.99 -5.38
CA GLY A 15 -2.01 0.03 -6.32
C GLY A 15 -0.67 0.51 -6.80
N PHE A 16 0.35 -0.31 -6.59
CA PHE A 16 1.73 0.05 -6.88
C PHE A 16 2.08 -0.44 -8.28
N VAL A 17 2.57 0.47 -9.11
CA VAL A 17 2.95 0.13 -10.48
C VAL A 17 4.47 0.14 -10.55
N PRO A 18 5.11 -1.02 -10.73
CA PRO A 18 6.57 -1.05 -10.85
C PRO A 18 7.04 -0.22 -12.03
N ASN A 19 8.20 0.37 -11.88
CA ASN A 19 8.68 1.29 -12.92
C ASN A 19 9.01 0.58 -14.25
N TRP A 20 9.18 -0.73 -14.23
CA TRP A 20 9.43 -1.46 -15.48
C TRP A 20 8.16 -1.78 -16.26
N TYR A 21 6.98 -1.54 -15.70
CA TYR A 21 5.75 -1.73 -16.45
C TYR A 21 5.70 -0.70 -17.58
N ARG A 22 5.34 -1.15 -18.76
CA ARG A 22 5.21 -0.24 -19.89
C ARG A 22 3.90 0.52 -19.87
N THR A 23 2.88 -0.07 -19.30
CA THR A 23 1.61 0.60 -19.03
C THR A 23 1.19 0.24 -17.62
N VAL A 24 0.21 0.97 -17.09
CA VAL A 24 -0.24 0.71 -15.72
C VAL A 24 -0.86 -0.67 -15.57
N ASN A 25 -1.26 -1.28 -16.68
CA ASN A 25 -1.90 -2.60 -16.66
C ASN A 25 -1.00 -3.70 -17.21
N ALA A 26 0.29 -3.46 -17.31
CA ALA A 26 1.19 -4.41 -17.96
C ALA A 26 1.43 -5.69 -17.15
N GLY A 27 1.05 -5.70 -15.89
CA GLY A 27 1.20 -6.86 -15.04
C GLY A 27 0.23 -6.81 -13.90
N PRO A 28 0.40 -7.69 -12.90
CA PRO A 28 -0.52 -7.73 -11.76
C PRO A 28 -0.55 -6.41 -11.03
N LEU A 29 -1.71 -6.05 -10.52
CA LEU A 29 -1.86 -4.89 -9.67
C LEU A 29 -1.36 -5.26 -8.27
N LEU A 30 -0.35 -4.55 -7.80
CA LEU A 30 0.26 -4.82 -6.51
C LEU A 30 -0.38 -3.93 -5.48
N ILE A 31 -1.30 -4.49 -4.71
CA ILE A 31 -2.08 -3.70 -3.77
C ILE A 31 -1.56 -3.78 -2.34
N ASN A 32 -0.77 -4.80 -2.02
CA ASN A 32 -0.21 -4.98 -0.70
C ASN A 32 1.19 -5.58 -0.81
N ALA A 33 2.00 -5.34 0.23
CA ALA A 33 3.31 -5.94 0.34
C ALA A 33 3.46 -6.52 1.74
N ARG A 34 4.20 -7.61 1.86
CA ARG A 34 4.48 -8.21 3.15
C ARG A 34 5.67 -7.51 3.79
N SER A 35 5.53 -7.13 5.04
CA SER A 35 6.61 -6.43 5.74
C SER A 35 7.87 -7.30 5.79
N GLU A 36 7.70 -8.64 5.85
CA GLU A 36 8.82 -9.54 5.97
C GLU A 36 9.73 -9.55 4.74
N THR A 37 9.18 -9.23 3.56
CA THR A 37 9.94 -9.34 2.33
C THR A 37 9.97 -8.06 1.51
N ILE A 38 9.34 -6.99 1.96
CA ILE A 38 9.20 -5.78 1.16
C ILE A 38 10.55 -5.21 0.75
N ALA A 39 11.56 -5.34 1.61
CA ALA A 39 12.87 -4.78 1.33
C ALA A 39 13.64 -5.60 0.28
N GLN A 40 13.26 -6.84 0.05
CA GLN A 40 13.95 -7.71 -0.90
C GLN A 40 13.22 -7.85 -2.23
N LYS A 41 11.91 -7.57 -2.27
CA LYS A 41 11.15 -7.71 -3.51
C LYS A 41 11.54 -6.61 -4.49
N PRO A 42 11.93 -6.96 -5.71
CA PRO A 42 12.39 -5.92 -6.66
C PRO A 42 11.37 -4.81 -6.88
N ALA A 43 10.09 -5.14 -6.87
CA ALA A 43 9.07 -4.12 -7.08
C ALA A 43 9.06 -3.05 -5.99
N PHE A 44 9.41 -3.41 -4.75
CA PHE A 44 9.22 -2.52 -3.61
C PHE A 44 10.52 -2.08 -2.94
N ALA A 45 11.66 -2.69 -3.28
CA ALA A 45 12.88 -2.49 -2.50
C ALA A 45 13.28 -1.01 -2.44
N ASN A 46 13.25 -0.34 -3.58
CA ASN A 46 13.64 1.07 -3.63
C ASN A 46 12.66 1.94 -2.85
N ALA A 47 11.35 1.72 -3.05
CA ALA A 47 10.33 2.51 -2.36
C ALA A 47 10.36 2.27 -0.86
N SER A 48 10.71 1.06 -0.42
CA SER A 48 10.78 0.78 1.01
C SER A 48 11.90 1.54 1.69
N ARG A 49 12.91 1.95 0.94
CA ARG A 49 14.00 2.76 1.47
C ARG A 49 13.70 4.24 1.38
N GLU A 50 13.02 4.69 0.33
CA GLU A 50 12.98 6.11 0.02
C GLU A 50 11.61 6.73 -0.05
N ARG A 51 10.56 5.92 -0.20
CA ARG A 51 9.22 6.47 -0.39
C ARG A 51 8.21 5.77 0.49
N ARG A 52 8.41 5.91 1.79
CA ARG A 52 7.50 5.38 2.79
C ARG A 52 6.48 6.44 3.16
N CYS A 53 5.30 5.98 3.52
CA CYS A 53 4.22 6.88 3.88
C CYS A 53 3.35 6.26 4.95
N LEU A 54 2.46 7.07 5.48
CA LEU A 54 1.43 6.64 6.42
C LEU A 54 0.08 6.78 5.72
N ILE A 55 -0.75 5.76 5.87
CA ILE A 55 -2.04 5.72 5.20
C ILE A 55 -3.12 5.64 6.27
N PRO A 56 -3.79 6.76 6.57
CA PRO A 56 -4.86 6.72 7.56
C PRO A 56 -6.14 6.16 6.95
N CYS A 57 -6.88 5.42 7.75
CA CYS A 57 -8.18 4.92 7.32
C CYS A 57 -9.07 4.74 8.54
N SER A 58 -10.38 4.70 8.33
CA SER A 58 -11.31 4.49 9.43
C SER A 58 -11.36 3.02 9.85
N GLY A 59 -10.98 2.12 8.98
CA GLY A 59 -10.96 0.70 9.28
C GLY A 59 -10.78 -0.09 8.00
N PHE A 60 -10.77 -1.41 8.11
CA PHE A 60 -10.61 -2.26 6.95
C PHE A 60 -11.32 -3.58 7.20
N TYR A 61 -11.55 -4.31 6.11
CA TYR A 61 -12.23 -5.60 6.20
C TYR A 61 -11.24 -6.74 6.16
N GLU A 62 -11.50 -7.73 7.02
CA GLU A 62 -10.81 -9.01 7.01
C GLU A 62 -11.84 -10.10 6.94
N TRP A 63 -11.49 -11.22 6.33
CA TRP A 63 -12.40 -12.33 6.16
C TRP A 63 -11.88 -13.51 6.97
N SER A 64 -12.75 -14.09 7.80
CA SER A 64 -12.44 -15.32 8.46
C SER A 64 -13.12 -16.47 7.73
N LYS A 65 -12.60 -17.66 7.92
CA LYS A 65 -13.10 -18.84 7.25
C LYS A 65 -13.27 -19.92 8.29
N ASP A 66 -14.44 -20.54 8.33
CA ASP A 66 -14.66 -21.62 9.27
C ASP A 66 -14.21 -22.94 8.67
N LEU A 67 -14.40 -24.03 9.43
CA LEU A 67 -13.95 -25.33 9.01
C LEU A 67 -14.68 -25.85 7.78
N GLU A 68 -15.85 -25.31 7.51
CA GLU A 68 -16.66 -25.71 6.36
C GLU A 68 -16.42 -24.83 5.15
N GLY A 69 -15.53 -23.85 5.28
CA GLY A 69 -15.22 -22.97 4.16
C GLY A 69 -16.08 -21.74 4.06
N ASN A 70 -16.99 -21.53 5.01
CA ASN A 70 -17.81 -20.32 5.00
C ASN A 70 -16.98 -19.12 5.41
N LYS A 71 -17.16 -18.01 4.71
CA LYS A 71 -16.39 -16.79 4.96
C LYS A 71 -17.27 -15.75 5.65
N THR A 72 -16.70 -15.09 6.63
CA THR A 72 -17.37 -14.03 7.37
C THR A 72 -16.52 -12.77 7.29
N PRO A 73 -17.11 -11.63 6.86
CA PRO A 73 -16.36 -10.38 6.84
C PRO A 73 -16.37 -9.74 8.22
N TRP A 74 -15.24 -9.15 8.56
CA TRP A 74 -15.09 -8.41 9.82
C TRP A 74 -14.58 -7.03 9.49
N PHE A 75 -15.21 -6.01 10.05
CA PHE A 75 -14.71 -4.65 9.91
C PHE A 75 -13.85 -4.33 11.13
N ILE A 76 -12.57 -4.10 10.88
CA ILE A 76 -11.58 -3.90 11.94
C ILE A 76 -11.31 -2.41 12.08
N LYS A 77 -11.50 -1.90 13.28
CA LYS A 77 -11.28 -0.48 13.57
C LYS A 77 -10.78 -0.34 15.00
N ARG A 78 -10.31 0.86 15.32
CA ARG A 78 -9.92 1.16 16.70
C ARG A 78 -11.16 1.28 17.58
N ASN A 79 -10.99 0.92 18.84
CA ASN A 79 -12.11 1.02 19.79
C ASN A 79 -12.52 2.47 20.06
N ASP A 80 -11.58 3.39 19.92
CA ASP A 80 -11.85 4.79 20.24
C ASP A 80 -12.30 5.59 19.02
N ASP A 81 -12.57 4.91 17.91
CA ASP A 81 -13.00 5.52 16.65
C ASP A 81 -12.00 6.47 16.01
N ALA A 82 -10.77 6.53 16.54
CA ALA A 82 -9.71 7.25 15.87
C ALA A 82 -9.26 6.47 14.63
N PRO A 83 -8.65 7.14 13.66
CA PRO A 83 -8.19 6.44 12.46
C PRO A 83 -7.12 5.42 12.77
N LEU A 84 -7.17 4.31 12.03
CA LEU A 84 -6.03 3.41 11.92
C LEU A 84 -5.02 4.02 10.98
N VAL A 85 -3.76 3.64 11.15
CA VAL A 85 -2.71 4.12 10.27
C VAL A 85 -1.88 2.93 9.82
N PHE A 86 -1.81 2.75 8.50
CA PHE A 86 -0.95 1.71 7.93
C PHE A 86 0.36 2.33 7.49
N GLY A 87 1.43 1.56 7.57
CA GLY A 87 2.64 1.89 6.84
C GLY A 87 2.44 1.54 5.39
N GLY A 88 3.01 2.32 4.51
CA GLY A 88 2.92 2.05 3.08
C GLY A 88 4.14 2.54 2.34
N VAL A 89 4.17 2.22 1.07
CA VAL A 89 5.17 2.73 0.13
C VAL A 89 4.44 3.30 -1.06
N TRP A 90 5.07 4.28 -1.70
CA TRP A 90 4.45 4.94 -2.85
C TRP A 90 5.47 5.07 -3.96
N GLN A 91 4.96 5.29 -5.15
CA GLN A 91 5.82 5.45 -6.30
C GLN A 91 5.07 6.24 -7.36
N GLU A 92 5.82 6.99 -8.12
CA GLU A 92 5.30 7.68 -9.29
C GLU A 92 5.66 6.85 -10.51
N TRP A 93 4.66 6.53 -11.31
CA TRP A 93 4.88 5.81 -12.55
C TRP A 93 4.74 6.80 -13.69
N VAL A 94 5.73 6.83 -14.55
CA VAL A 94 5.76 7.77 -15.66
C VAL A 94 5.55 6.99 -16.95
N MET A 95 4.65 7.51 -17.79
CA MET A 95 4.37 6.86 -19.06
C MET A 95 5.64 6.83 -19.91
N LYS A 96 5.88 5.66 -20.50
CA LYS A 96 7.05 5.48 -21.36
C LYS A 96 6.67 5.89 -22.77
N VAL A 97 7.39 6.86 -23.29
CA VAL A 97 7.16 7.39 -24.64
C VAL A 97 8.32 6.97 -25.49
N ARG A 98 8.03 6.57 -26.72
CA ARG A 98 9.05 6.07 -27.64
C ARG A 98 9.47 7.14 -28.60
#